data_9c7e2bf9f4256127d162e2cd8692cc75
#
_entry.id   9c7e2bf9f4256127d162e2cd8692cc75
#
_cell.length_a   1.000
_cell.length_b   1.000
_cell.length_c   1.000
_cell.angle_alpha   90.00
_cell.angle_beta   90.00
_cell.angle_gamma   90.00
#
_symmetry.space_group_name_H-M   'P 1'
#
loop_
_entity.id
_entity.type
_entity.pdbx_description
1 polymer ?
#
loop_
_entity_poly.entity_id
_entity_poly.type
_entity_poly.pdbx_seq_one_letter_code
_entity_poly.pdbx_strand_id
1 'polypeptide(L)'
;DTIKSFKDNEQWFIKYYNQSILDRNSKHYYSIATKDSLTTAEQYLTVLDKAGLEWKIADTLPNCDLTIETKETFYNPTKLKEICYNRIIGNGINLKVNTRVKENLTGYKYNIHATYSSLNSLTDKKQDYQFELCEKPLFKLPPQYKNKSLVIMDGPFMCFDPYEDTDYHLGGNVVHAIHVRNIGKKPEIPPSYKRYINKGIIKKPKYTNVDRFIESAKKFFPEIEQAKHLGSMYTIRTVLPYKEDTDERPTIVNKQDNNIILFSGKIGNC
;
A
#
# COMPACT_ATOMS: atom_id res chain seq x y z
N ASP A 1 2.76 -14.84 9.52
CA ASP A 1 4.16 -14.42 9.22
C ASP A 1 4.31 -12.91 9.09
N THR A 2 3.44 -12.19 8.38
CA THR A 2 3.51 -10.71 8.23
C THR A 2 3.44 -9.99 9.57
N ILE A 3 2.53 -10.37 10.46
CA ILE A 3 2.36 -9.76 11.78
C ILE A 3 3.61 -9.97 12.64
N LYS A 4 4.15 -11.19 12.63
CA LYS A 4 5.40 -11.50 13.35
C LYS A 4 6.55 -10.65 12.83
N SER A 5 6.73 -10.60 11.50
CA SER A 5 7.77 -9.76 10.88
C SER A 5 7.61 -8.29 11.23
N PHE A 6 6.38 -7.79 11.27
CA PHE A 6 6.11 -6.42 11.70
C PHE A 6 6.58 -6.18 13.14
N LYS A 7 6.17 -7.03 14.10
CA LYS A 7 6.56 -6.91 15.52
C LYS A 7 8.08 -6.98 15.71
N ASP A 8 8.74 -7.91 15.01
CA ASP A 8 10.18 -8.10 15.10
C ASP A 8 10.96 -6.89 14.55
N ASN A 9 10.40 -6.16 13.59
CA ASN A 9 11.09 -5.08 12.90
C ASN A 9 10.59 -3.67 13.24
N GLU A 10 9.43 -3.50 13.88
CA GLU A 10 8.87 -2.20 14.22
C GLU A 10 9.84 -1.34 15.05
N GLN A 11 10.41 -1.93 16.10
CA GLN A 11 11.35 -1.21 16.98
C GLN A 11 12.62 -0.80 16.23
N TRP A 12 13.09 -1.64 15.30
CA TRP A 12 14.20 -1.29 14.43
C TRP A 12 13.83 -0.12 13.51
N PHE A 13 12.65 -0.14 12.89
CA PHE A 13 12.17 0.94 12.05
C PHE A 13 12.05 2.25 12.85
N ILE A 14 11.44 2.22 14.02
CA ILE A 14 11.31 3.37 14.92
C ILE A 14 12.69 3.92 15.27
N LYS A 15 13.64 3.06 15.68
CA LYS A 15 15.01 3.46 16.02
C LYS A 15 15.69 4.25 14.90
N TYR A 16 15.53 3.84 13.67
CA TYR A 16 16.24 4.43 12.53
C TYR A 16 15.45 5.52 11.80
N TYR A 17 14.12 5.51 11.87
CA TYR A 17 13.26 6.37 11.07
C TYR A 17 12.21 7.12 11.90
N ASN A 18 12.41 7.28 13.20
CA ASN A 18 11.46 7.95 14.11
C ASN A 18 10.99 9.33 13.62
N GLN A 19 11.86 10.10 12.97
CA GLN A 19 11.50 11.41 12.41
C GLN A 19 10.43 11.33 11.30
N SER A 20 10.22 10.15 10.69
CA SER A 20 9.14 9.92 9.74
C SER A 20 7.84 9.50 10.41
N ILE A 21 7.87 9.10 11.67
CA ILE A 21 6.70 8.69 12.42
C ILE A 21 5.76 9.89 12.61
N LEU A 22 4.49 9.68 12.32
CA LEU A 22 3.46 10.68 12.57
C LEU A 22 2.99 10.53 14.02
N ASP A 23 3.27 11.55 14.83
CA ASP A 23 2.71 11.68 16.16
C ASP A 23 1.27 12.21 16.02
N ARG A 24 0.37 11.32 15.63
CA ARG A 24 -1.06 11.60 15.54
C ARG A 24 -1.77 10.78 16.61
N ASN A 25 -2.73 11.38 17.29
CA ASN A 25 -3.79 10.64 17.97
C ASN A 25 -4.70 9.96 16.93
N SER A 26 -4.08 9.34 15.92
CA SER A 26 -4.81 8.60 14.89
C SER A 26 -5.21 7.24 15.43
N LYS A 27 -6.44 6.87 15.17
CA LYS A 27 -7.01 5.59 15.55
C LYS A 27 -7.13 4.71 14.33
N HIS A 28 -6.76 3.45 14.47
CA HIS A 28 -6.89 2.45 13.43
C HIS A 28 -8.08 1.55 13.70
N TYR A 29 -9.00 1.49 12.77
CA TYR A 29 -10.18 0.66 12.84
C TYR A 29 -10.15 -0.39 11.75
N TYR A 30 -10.29 -1.65 12.18
CA TYR A 30 -10.47 -2.79 11.28
C TYR A 30 -11.84 -3.38 11.51
N SER A 31 -12.56 -3.62 10.42
CA SER A 31 -13.90 -4.18 10.47
C SER A 31 -14.03 -5.40 9.59
N ILE A 32 -14.76 -6.39 10.04
CA ILE A 32 -15.13 -7.58 9.29
C ILE A 32 -16.56 -7.41 8.79
N ALA A 33 -16.73 -7.42 7.47
CA ALA A 33 -18.04 -7.27 6.86
C ALA A 33 -18.91 -8.52 7.11
N THR A 34 -20.22 -8.32 7.32
CA THR A 34 -21.20 -9.41 7.51
C THR A 34 -21.31 -10.33 6.29
N LYS A 35 -21.03 -9.81 5.09
CA LYS A 35 -21.09 -10.58 3.84
C LYS A 35 -19.81 -10.38 3.03
N ASP A 36 -19.46 -11.38 2.24
CA ASP A 36 -18.34 -11.38 1.30
C ASP A 36 -16.96 -11.24 1.95
N SER A 37 -16.85 -11.33 3.29
CA SER A 37 -15.57 -11.44 3.98
C SER A 37 -15.00 -12.85 3.83
N LEU A 38 -13.68 -12.97 3.69
CA LEU A 38 -12.98 -14.25 3.62
C LEU A 38 -12.72 -14.83 5.02
N THR A 39 -12.76 -13.99 6.04
CA THR A 39 -12.47 -14.32 7.44
C THR A 39 -13.66 -13.98 8.32
N THR A 40 -13.98 -14.83 9.29
CA THR A 40 -14.99 -14.52 10.32
C THR A 40 -14.40 -13.62 11.41
N ALA A 41 -15.27 -12.92 12.15
CA ALA A 41 -14.88 -12.12 13.32
C ALA A 41 -14.05 -12.94 14.32
N GLU A 42 -14.47 -14.17 14.63
CA GLU A 42 -13.79 -15.08 15.58
C GLU A 42 -12.38 -15.46 15.07
N GLN A 43 -12.28 -15.84 13.79
CA GLN A 43 -10.98 -16.17 13.18
C GLN A 43 -10.03 -14.99 13.25
N TYR A 44 -10.52 -13.77 12.95
CA TYR A 44 -9.71 -12.57 12.98
C TYR A 44 -9.19 -12.26 14.39
N LEU A 45 -10.06 -12.27 15.40
CA LEU A 45 -9.66 -12.07 16.80
C LEU A 45 -8.65 -13.13 17.26
N THR A 46 -8.87 -14.40 16.91
CA THR A 46 -7.92 -15.48 17.20
C THR A 46 -6.53 -15.22 16.63
N VAL A 47 -6.45 -14.67 15.41
CA VAL A 47 -5.15 -14.33 14.78
C VAL A 47 -4.47 -13.17 15.52
N LEU A 48 -5.22 -12.14 15.92
CA LEU A 48 -4.68 -10.99 16.66
C LEU A 48 -4.14 -11.42 18.03
N ASP A 49 -4.88 -12.24 18.76
CA ASP A 49 -4.48 -12.77 20.08
C ASP A 49 -3.22 -13.63 19.97
N LYS A 50 -3.18 -14.58 19.01
CA LYS A 50 -2.00 -15.41 18.76
C LYS A 50 -0.77 -14.57 18.36
N ALA A 51 -0.99 -13.46 17.69
CA ALA A 51 0.07 -12.52 17.32
C ALA A 51 0.46 -11.60 18.49
N GLY A 52 -0.30 -11.56 19.57
CA GLY A 52 -0.10 -10.68 20.72
C GLY A 52 -0.21 -9.21 20.33
N LEU A 53 -1.15 -8.86 19.43
CA LEU A 53 -1.46 -7.49 19.08
C LEU A 53 -2.46 -6.90 20.07
N GLU A 54 -2.27 -5.63 20.44
CA GLU A 54 -3.23 -4.92 21.28
C GLU A 54 -4.42 -4.47 20.42
N TRP A 55 -5.61 -4.83 20.84
CA TRP A 55 -6.86 -4.40 20.22
C TRP A 55 -7.96 -4.21 21.26
N LYS A 56 -8.99 -3.48 20.90
CA LYS A 56 -10.22 -3.35 21.69
C LYS A 56 -11.44 -3.27 20.78
N ILE A 57 -12.56 -3.75 21.27
CA ILE A 57 -13.84 -3.61 20.56
C ILE A 57 -14.19 -2.12 20.41
N ALA A 58 -14.65 -1.74 19.26
CA ALA A 58 -15.16 -0.40 18.95
C ALA A 58 -16.63 -0.49 18.48
N ASP A 59 -17.26 0.66 18.30
CA ASP A 59 -18.62 0.72 17.73
C ASP A 59 -18.61 0.08 16.34
N THR A 60 -19.46 -0.92 16.18
CA THR A 60 -19.51 -1.69 14.93
C THR A 60 -20.05 -0.84 13.79
N LEU A 61 -19.34 -0.81 12.68
CA LEU A 61 -19.79 -0.13 11.48
C LEU A 61 -21.01 -0.80 10.85
N PRO A 62 -21.86 -0.06 10.12
CA PRO A 62 -22.96 -0.66 9.37
C PRO A 62 -22.48 -1.81 8.46
N ASN A 63 -23.26 -2.88 8.39
CA ASN A 63 -22.97 -4.09 7.61
C ASN A 63 -21.63 -4.78 7.97
N CYS A 64 -21.19 -4.65 9.22
CA CYS A 64 -20.06 -5.37 9.77
C CYS A 64 -20.48 -6.18 10.99
N ASP A 65 -19.85 -7.34 11.20
CA ASP A 65 -20.02 -8.19 12.38
C ASP A 65 -19.07 -7.77 13.52
N LEU A 66 -17.97 -7.15 13.17
CA LEU A 66 -16.93 -6.72 14.10
C LEU A 66 -16.32 -5.40 13.66
N THR A 67 -16.04 -4.53 14.60
CA THR A 67 -15.10 -3.41 14.45
C THR A 67 -14.19 -3.37 15.68
N ILE A 68 -12.89 -3.31 15.45
CA ILE A 68 -11.88 -3.15 16.49
C ILE A 68 -11.04 -1.90 16.27
N GLU A 69 -10.55 -1.33 17.35
CA GLU A 69 -9.49 -0.32 17.34
C GLU A 69 -8.17 -0.98 17.71
N THR A 70 -7.12 -0.73 16.92
CA THR A 70 -5.76 -1.22 17.16
C THR A 70 -4.79 -0.06 17.35
N LYS A 71 -3.61 -0.36 17.87
CA LYS A 71 -2.48 0.57 17.89
C LYS A 71 -1.55 0.24 16.74
N GLU A 72 -1.46 1.14 15.78
CA GLU A 72 -0.50 1.04 14.68
C GLU A 72 0.26 2.35 14.51
N THR A 73 1.50 2.24 14.02
CA THR A 73 2.35 3.39 13.77
C THR A 73 2.17 3.86 12.34
N PHE A 74 1.81 5.13 12.18
CA PHE A 74 1.84 5.79 10.87
C PHE A 74 3.19 6.42 10.60
N TYR A 75 3.59 6.42 9.36
CA TYR A 75 4.75 7.20 8.91
C TYR A 75 4.39 8.11 7.73
N ASN A 76 5.13 9.21 7.62
CA ASN A 76 5.05 10.12 6.49
C ASN A 76 6.05 9.66 5.42
N PRO A 77 5.59 9.19 4.25
CA PRO A 77 6.47 8.68 3.20
C PRO A 77 7.39 9.76 2.61
N THR A 78 6.96 11.02 2.62
CA THR A 78 7.80 12.15 2.16
C THR A 78 8.96 12.38 3.13
N LYS A 79 8.71 12.43 4.43
CA LYS A 79 9.77 12.53 5.45
C LYS A 79 10.71 11.32 5.42
N LEU A 80 10.16 10.10 5.28
CA LEU A 80 10.97 8.90 5.15
C LEU A 80 11.92 8.97 3.95
N LYS A 81 11.41 9.40 2.81
CA LYS A 81 12.22 9.62 1.61
C LYS A 81 13.35 10.63 1.85
N GLU A 82 13.07 11.74 2.51
CA GLU A 82 14.07 12.76 2.87
C GLU A 82 15.16 12.20 3.78
N ILE A 83 14.78 11.43 4.81
CA ILE A 83 15.74 10.77 5.71
C ILE A 83 16.63 9.81 4.91
N CYS A 84 16.06 8.97 4.08
CA CYS A 84 16.83 8.05 3.25
C CYS A 84 17.78 8.79 2.30
N TYR A 85 17.30 9.85 1.65
CA TYR A 85 18.12 10.67 0.76
C TYR A 85 19.31 11.29 1.51
N ASN A 86 19.07 11.93 2.64
CA ASN A 86 20.11 12.58 3.45
C ASN A 86 21.15 11.57 3.94
N ARG A 87 20.73 10.36 4.29
CA ARG A 87 21.66 9.28 4.70
C ARG A 87 22.51 8.79 3.53
N ILE A 88 21.94 8.65 2.33
CA ILE A 88 22.68 8.26 1.13
C ILE A 88 23.80 9.30 0.87
N ILE A 89 23.46 10.58 0.86
CA ILE A 89 24.42 11.65 0.61
C ILE A 89 25.43 11.78 1.76
N GLY A 90 24.98 11.78 3.01
CA GLY A 90 25.85 11.93 4.19
C GLY A 90 26.85 10.77 4.37
N ASN A 91 26.56 9.58 3.83
CA ASN A 91 27.49 8.45 3.82
C ASN A 91 28.36 8.38 2.55
N GLY A 92 28.35 9.40 1.70
CA GLY A 92 29.16 9.45 0.48
C GLY A 92 28.75 8.43 -0.59
N ILE A 93 27.52 7.91 -0.53
CA ILE A 93 27.03 6.94 -1.49
C ILE A 93 26.70 7.69 -2.81
N ASN A 94 27.21 7.17 -3.92
CA ASN A 94 27.01 7.78 -5.24
C ASN A 94 25.55 7.55 -5.70
N LEU A 95 24.72 8.57 -5.59
CA LEU A 95 23.32 8.56 -6.03
C LEU A 95 23.19 9.14 -7.43
N LYS A 96 22.73 8.32 -8.37
CA LYS A 96 22.44 8.75 -9.76
C LYS A 96 20.92 8.76 -9.96
N VAL A 97 20.31 9.93 -9.85
CA VAL A 97 18.88 10.15 -10.16
C VAL A 97 18.67 10.38 -11.67
N ASN A 98 17.42 10.21 -12.12
CA ASN A 98 17.04 10.36 -13.54
C ASN A 98 17.87 9.47 -14.49
N THR A 99 18.41 8.37 -13.99
CA THR A 99 19.28 7.48 -14.73
C THR A 99 18.58 6.13 -14.91
N ARG A 100 18.33 5.74 -16.15
CA ARG A 100 17.82 4.41 -16.47
C ARG A 100 18.99 3.45 -16.64
N VAL A 101 19.08 2.46 -15.74
CA VAL A 101 20.02 1.35 -15.86
C VAL A 101 19.52 0.41 -16.96
N LYS A 102 20.37 0.06 -17.93
CA LYS A 102 20.03 -0.80 -19.07
C LYS A 102 20.64 -2.18 -18.98
N GLU A 103 21.68 -2.34 -18.16
CA GLU A 103 22.42 -3.58 -17.95
C GLU A 103 22.92 -3.67 -16.51
N ASN A 104 23.24 -4.85 -16.05
CA ASN A 104 23.83 -5.05 -14.74
C ASN A 104 25.23 -4.41 -14.68
N LEU A 105 25.51 -3.74 -13.58
CA LEU A 105 26.79 -3.07 -13.38
C LEU A 105 27.89 -4.09 -13.06
N THR A 106 29.04 -3.93 -13.67
CA THR A 106 30.23 -4.72 -13.37
C THR A 106 31.07 -4.07 -12.28
N GLY A 107 31.93 -4.84 -11.62
CA GLY A 107 32.83 -4.34 -10.56
C GLY A 107 32.19 -4.20 -9.18
N TYR A 108 30.92 -4.58 -9.02
CA TYR A 108 30.22 -4.63 -7.73
C TYR A 108 30.06 -6.07 -7.25
N LYS A 109 30.14 -6.27 -5.93
CA LYS A 109 29.91 -7.58 -5.33
C LYS A 109 28.47 -8.05 -5.53
N TYR A 110 27.50 -7.12 -5.46
CA TYR A 110 26.09 -7.39 -5.67
C TYR A 110 25.42 -6.26 -6.45
N ASN A 111 24.47 -6.61 -7.30
CA ASN A 111 23.47 -5.71 -7.88
C ASN A 111 22.13 -5.99 -7.21
N ILE A 112 21.55 -5.01 -6.53
CA ILE A 112 20.28 -5.15 -5.84
C ILE A 112 19.18 -4.50 -6.68
N HIS A 113 18.23 -5.30 -7.13
CA HIS A 113 17.10 -4.88 -7.97
C HIS A 113 15.86 -4.67 -7.10
N ALA A 114 15.64 -3.45 -6.62
CA ALA A 114 14.44 -3.03 -5.90
C ALA A 114 13.55 -2.16 -6.80
N THR A 115 13.27 -2.62 -8.01
CA THR A 115 12.69 -1.82 -9.11
C THR A 115 11.19 -2.00 -9.29
N TYR A 116 10.53 -2.72 -8.39
CA TYR A 116 9.08 -2.96 -8.29
C TYR A 116 8.45 -3.42 -9.62
N SER A 117 7.77 -2.54 -10.37
CA SER A 117 7.13 -2.90 -11.65
C SER A 117 8.13 -3.17 -12.79
N SER A 118 9.43 -2.94 -12.56
CA SER A 118 10.51 -3.16 -13.54
C SER A 118 11.46 -4.29 -13.16
N LEU A 119 11.06 -5.22 -12.30
CA LEU A 119 11.89 -6.33 -11.82
C LEU A 119 12.52 -7.16 -12.95
N ASN A 120 11.79 -7.36 -14.03
CA ASN A 120 12.27 -8.12 -15.18
C ASN A 120 13.22 -7.35 -16.11
N SER A 121 13.50 -6.07 -15.85
CA SER A 121 14.25 -5.24 -16.81
C SER A 121 15.73 -5.61 -16.93
N LEU A 122 16.31 -6.14 -15.87
CA LEU A 122 17.75 -6.42 -15.76
C LEU A 122 18.04 -7.89 -15.40
N THR A 123 17.08 -8.79 -15.55
CA THR A 123 17.25 -10.22 -15.30
C THR A 123 16.99 -11.03 -16.56
N ASP A 124 17.80 -12.07 -16.77
CA ASP A 124 17.63 -13.03 -17.87
C ASP A 124 16.50 -14.02 -17.57
N LYS A 125 16.32 -14.37 -16.30
CA LYS A 125 15.23 -15.25 -15.83
C LYS A 125 13.97 -14.46 -15.51
N LYS A 126 13.29 -13.99 -16.56
CA LYS A 126 12.06 -13.22 -16.43
C LYS A 126 10.90 -14.08 -15.92
N GLN A 127 10.20 -13.55 -14.92
CA GLN A 127 8.99 -14.18 -14.35
C GLN A 127 7.74 -13.44 -14.80
N ASP A 128 6.59 -14.13 -14.80
CA ASP A 128 5.32 -13.47 -14.96
C ASP A 128 4.90 -12.83 -13.64
N TYR A 129 4.46 -11.58 -13.73
CA TYR A 129 3.83 -10.84 -12.66
C TYR A 129 2.46 -10.36 -13.12
N GLN A 130 1.57 -10.12 -12.18
CA GLN A 130 0.35 -9.38 -12.42
C GLN A 130 0.62 -7.91 -12.18
N PHE A 131 0.43 -7.11 -13.22
CA PHE A 131 0.56 -5.66 -13.18
C PHE A 131 -0.81 -5.02 -13.20
N GLU A 132 -1.03 -4.08 -12.29
CA GLU A 132 -2.30 -3.40 -12.14
C GLU A 132 -2.06 -1.90 -12.11
N LEU A 133 -2.65 -1.20 -13.06
CA LEU A 133 -2.70 0.26 -13.03
C LEU A 133 -3.75 0.67 -12.00
N CYS A 134 -3.30 1.12 -10.85
CA CYS A 134 -4.13 1.47 -9.71
C CYS A 134 -4.27 2.99 -9.54
N GLU A 135 -5.48 3.41 -9.20
CA GLU A 135 -5.81 4.74 -8.71
C GLU A 135 -5.85 4.74 -7.18
N LYS A 136 -5.31 5.80 -6.59
CA LYS A 136 -5.40 6.13 -5.17
C LYS A 136 -6.01 7.53 -5.04
N PRO A 137 -7.32 7.66 -4.87
CA PRO A 137 -7.97 8.96 -4.72
C PRO A 137 -7.68 9.56 -3.36
N LEU A 138 -7.48 10.88 -3.34
CA LEU A 138 -7.32 11.69 -2.13
C LEU A 138 -8.64 12.36 -1.81
N PHE A 139 -9.09 12.21 -0.58
CA PHE A 139 -10.36 12.74 -0.08
C PHE A 139 -10.17 13.67 1.11
N LYS A 140 -11.02 14.67 1.20
CA LYS A 140 -11.38 15.28 2.48
C LYS A 140 -12.66 14.60 2.95
N LEU A 141 -12.54 13.78 3.99
CA LEU A 141 -13.66 13.04 4.58
C LEU A 141 -14.51 13.93 5.51
N PRO A 142 -15.74 13.51 5.83
CA PRO A 142 -16.55 14.11 6.88
C PRO A 142 -15.81 14.16 8.22
N PRO A 143 -16.10 15.18 9.09
CA PRO A 143 -15.31 15.43 10.31
C PRO A 143 -15.19 14.25 11.27
N GLN A 144 -16.21 13.38 11.36
CA GLN A 144 -16.22 12.20 12.24
C GLN A 144 -15.15 11.15 11.87
N TYR A 145 -14.63 11.19 10.65
CA TYR A 145 -13.58 10.28 10.16
C TYR A 145 -12.17 10.89 10.22
N LYS A 146 -12.08 12.15 10.68
CA LYS A 146 -10.78 12.81 10.82
C LYS A 146 -9.83 12.00 11.73
N ASN A 147 -8.57 11.90 11.34
CA ASN A 147 -7.53 11.15 12.07
C ASN A 147 -7.87 9.67 12.34
N LYS A 148 -8.69 9.06 11.49
CA LYS A 148 -9.01 7.64 11.57
C LYS A 148 -8.53 6.92 10.32
N SER A 149 -7.82 5.80 10.50
CA SER A 149 -7.68 4.80 9.46
C SER A 149 -8.87 3.84 9.57
N LEU A 150 -9.53 3.62 8.47
CA LEU A 150 -10.75 2.84 8.38
C LEU A 150 -10.55 1.74 7.35
N VAL A 151 -10.55 0.49 7.79
CA VAL A 151 -10.26 -0.65 6.92
C VAL A 151 -11.40 -1.66 7.05
N ILE A 152 -12.02 -2.00 5.93
CA ILE A 152 -12.89 -3.17 5.84
C ILE A 152 -12.05 -4.32 5.34
N MET A 153 -11.90 -5.35 6.18
CA MET A 153 -10.94 -6.43 5.98
C MET A 153 -11.38 -7.45 4.95
N ASP A 154 -10.37 -8.04 4.36
CA ASP A 154 -10.19 -9.29 3.63
C ASP A 154 -11.29 -9.72 2.65
N GLY A 155 -11.49 -8.95 1.64
CA GLY A 155 -12.44 -9.23 0.56
C GLY A 155 -12.38 -8.13 -0.48
N PRO A 156 -13.40 -7.96 -1.30
CA PRO A 156 -13.46 -6.91 -2.33
C PRO A 156 -13.76 -5.53 -1.72
N PHE A 157 -13.11 -5.17 -0.64
CA PHE A 157 -13.42 -4.03 0.20
C PHE A 157 -12.44 -2.88 0.05
N MET A 158 -12.39 -1.99 1.05
CA MET A 158 -11.73 -0.72 0.96
C MET A 158 -11.07 -0.27 2.25
N CYS A 159 -10.26 0.78 2.12
CA CYS A 159 -9.75 1.53 3.25
C CYS A 159 -9.74 3.04 2.97
N PHE A 160 -9.71 3.82 4.05
CA PHE A 160 -9.38 5.23 4.04
C PHE A 160 -8.28 5.46 5.06
N ASP A 161 -7.08 5.78 4.56
CA ASP A 161 -5.90 5.97 5.40
C ASP A 161 -5.51 7.46 5.46
N PRO A 162 -5.18 8.01 6.63
CA PRO A 162 -4.69 9.37 6.74
C PRO A 162 -3.49 9.62 5.83
N TYR A 163 -3.49 10.77 5.16
CA TYR A 163 -2.45 11.15 4.22
C TYR A 163 -1.51 12.18 4.83
N GLU A 164 -0.25 11.80 5.04
CA GLU A 164 0.81 12.64 5.60
C GLU A 164 0.36 13.42 6.86
N ASP A 165 0.83 14.64 7.07
CA ASP A 165 0.41 15.54 8.16
C ASP A 165 -0.81 16.41 7.77
N THR A 166 -1.74 15.88 6.99
CA THR A 166 -2.93 16.59 6.53
C THR A 166 -4.22 16.03 7.14
N ASP A 167 -5.32 16.75 6.98
CA ASP A 167 -6.67 16.27 7.30
C ASP A 167 -7.30 15.45 6.15
N TYR A 168 -6.48 14.96 5.23
CA TYR A 168 -6.93 14.21 4.06
C TYR A 168 -6.70 12.71 4.24
N HIS A 169 -7.38 11.92 3.41
CA HIS A 169 -7.28 10.47 3.41
C HIS A 169 -7.06 9.94 2.00
N LEU A 170 -6.20 8.95 1.88
CA LEU A 170 -6.09 8.15 0.67
C LEU A 170 -7.13 7.03 0.70
N GLY A 171 -7.94 6.95 -0.34
CA GLY A 171 -8.82 5.83 -0.56
C GLY A 171 -8.08 4.64 -1.16
N GLY A 172 -8.33 3.45 -0.63
CA GLY A 172 -7.98 2.18 -1.22
C GLY A 172 -9.24 1.38 -1.51
N ASN A 173 -9.26 0.65 -2.61
CA ASN A 173 -10.36 -0.27 -2.94
C ASN A 173 -9.78 -1.43 -3.75
N VAL A 174 -10.17 -2.66 -3.39
CA VAL A 174 -9.62 -3.85 -4.05
C VAL A 174 -10.06 -3.96 -5.50
N VAL A 175 -11.34 -3.64 -5.76
CA VAL A 175 -11.95 -3.79 -7.10
C VAL A 175 -11.77 -2.53 -7.95
N HIS A 176 -12.16 -1.37 -7.40
CA HIS A 176 -12.30 -0.14 -8.19
C HIS A 176 -11.00 0.66 -8.32
N ALA A 177 -9.97 0.35 -7.54
CA ALA A 177 -8.66 0.97 -7.72
C ALA A 177 -8.01 0.58 -9.06
N ILE A 178 -8.36 -0.58 -9.62
CA ILE A 178 -7.73 -1.13 -10.82
C ILE A 178 -8.42 -0.60 -12.07
N HIS A 179 -7.68 0.14 -12.89
CA HIS A 179 -8.13 0.58 -14.21
C HIS A 179 -7.77 -0.39 -15.33
N VAL A 180 -6.58 -0.99 -15.23
CA VAL A 180 -6.05 -1.95 -16.22
C VAL A 180 -5.26 -3.02 -15.50
N ARG A 181 -5.38 -4.26 -15.96
CA ARG A 181 -4.63 -5.41 -15.45
C ARG A 181 -4.05 -6.19 -16.62
N ASN A 182 -2.81 -6.64 -16.48
CA ASN A 182 -2.23 -7.65 -17.35
C ASN A 182 -1.31 -8.60 -16.57
N ILE A 183 -1.20 -9.84 -17.03
CA ILE A 183 -0.20 -10.80 -16.56
C ILE A 183 0.84 -10.96 -17.66
N GLY A 184 2.12 -10.89 -17.28
CA GLY A 184 3.21 -11.00 -18.24
C GLY A 184 4.56 -10.56 -17.68
N LYS A 185 5.49 -10.31 -18.58
CA LYS A 185 6.89 -9.95 -18.24
C LYS A 185 7.08 -8.45 -17.98
N LYS A 186 6.10 -7.62 -18.34
CA LYS A 186 6.12 -6.15 -18.21
C LYS A 186 4.70 -5.60 -18.08
N PRO A 187 4.55 -4.43 -17.46
CA PRO A 187 3.24 -3.76 -17.43
C PRO A 187 2.84 -3.24 -18.82
N GLU A 188 1.58 -3.43 -19.16
CA GLU A 188 0.94 -2.91 -20.37
C GLU A 188 0.08 -1.71 -20.00
N ILE A 189 0.61 -0.50 -20.25
CA ILE A 189 -0.03 0.75 -19.84
C ILE A 189 -0.60 1.44 -21.07
N PRO A 190 -1.93 1.68 -21.13
CA PRO A 190 -2.53 2.44 -22.20
C PRO A 190 -1.90 3.85 -22.31
N PRO A 191 -1.66 4.36 -23.53
CA PRO A 191 -1.03 5.66 -23.74
C PRO A 191 -1.71 6.81 -22.99
N SER A 192 -3.03 6.76 -22.82
CA SER A 192 -3.84 7.76 -22.13
C SER A 192 -3.47 7.92 -20.65
N TYR A 193 -2.94 6.87 -20.01
CA TYR A 193 -2.56 6.89 -18.58
C TYR A 193 -1.09 7.23 -18.34
N LYS A 194 -0.21 7.14 -19.34
CA LYS A 194 1.24 7.40 -19.15
C LYS A 194 1.54 8.74 -18.50
N ARG A 195 0.73 9.75 -18.78
CA ARG A 195 0.87 11.10 -18.20
C ARG A 195 0.53 11.19 -16.72
N TYR A 196 -0.17 10.20 -16.15
CA TYR A 196 -0.60 10.20 -14.76
C TYR A 196 0.33 9.40 -13.83
N ILE A 197 1.02 8.38 -14.38
CA ILE A 197 1.78 7.42 -13.57
C ILE A 197 2.93 8.11 -12.83
N ASN A 198 2.95 7.92 -11.50
CA ASN A 198 3.99 8.43 -10.61
C ASN A 198 4.19 9.97 -10.67
N LYS A 199 3.11 10.71 -10.92
CA LYS A 199 3.12 12.19 -11.00
C LYS A 199 2.56 12.89 -9.77
N GLY A 200 2.39 12.16 -8.65
CA GLY A 200 1.74 12.67 -7.44
C GLY A 200 0.22 12.84 -7.63
N ILE A 201 -0.35 13.78 -6.91
CA ILE A 201 -1.80 14.05 -6.95
C ILE A 201 -2.16 14.81 -8.22
N ILE A 202 -2.93 14.18 -9.09
CA ILE A 202 -3.51 14.79 -10.28
C ILE A 202 -4.88 15.36 -9.90
N LYS A 203 -5.01 16.68 -9.95
CA LYS A 203 -6.30 17.34 -9.73
C LYS A 203 -7.23 17.10 -10.92
N LYS A 204 -8.48 16.74 -10.66
CA LYS A 204 -9.53 16.50 -11.67
C LYS A 204 -9.05 15.58 -12.81
N PRO A 205 -8.61 14.35 -12.50
CA PRO A 205 -8.17 13.42 -13.53
C PRO A 205 -9.34 13.07 -14.47
N LYS A 206 -9.07 12.97 -15.79
CA LYS A 206 -10.09 12.59 -16.77
C LYS A 206 -10.56 11.14 -16.59
N TYR A 207 -9.65 10.26 -16.15
CA TYR A 207 -9.93 8.84 -15.94
C TYR A 207 -9.88 8.56 -14.45
N THR A 208 -11.03 8.44 -13.81
CA THR A 208 -11.15 8.17 -12.38
C THR A 208 -12.32 7.23 -12.12
N ASN A 209 -12.19 6.39 -11.12
CA ASN A 209 -13.24 5.53 -10.60
C ASN A 209 -13.80 6.07 -9.27
N VAL A 210 -13.56 7.33 -8.92
CA VAL A 210 -13.89 7.89 -7.61
C VAL A 210 -15.35 7.69 -7.22
N ASP A 211 -16.29 7.82 -8.17
CA ASP A 211 -17.72 7.61 -7.89
C ASP A 211 -18.02 6.17 -7.46
N ARG A 212 -17.29 5.19 -8.03
CA ARG A 212 -17.38 3.78 -7.63
C ARG A 212 -16.78 3.53 -6.25
N PHE A 213 -15.73 4.27 -5.88
CA PHE A 213 -15.19 4.22 -4.51
C PHE A 213 -16.23 4.70 -3.51
N ILE A 214 -16.86 5.84 -3.77
CA ILE A 214 -17.90 6.41 -2.89
C ILE A 214 -19.09 5.46 -2.80
N GLU A 215 -19.59 4.96 -3.94
CA GLU A 215 -20.74 4.07 -3.98
C GLU A 215 -20.51 2.78 -3.18
N SER A 216 -19.33 2.18 -3.32
CA SER A 216 -19.00 0.97 -2.56
C SER A 216 -18.77 1.24 -1.07
N ALA A 217 -18.37 2.47 -0.70
CA ALA A 217 -18.13 2.87 0.67
C ALA A 217 -19.42 3.15 1.46
N LYS A 218 -20.49 3.62 0.81
CA LYS A 218 -21.73 4.04 1.46
C LYS A 218 -22.34 2.99 2.38
N LYS A 219 -22.23 1.73 2.04
CA LYS A 219 -22.79 0.63 2.84
C LYS A 219 -22.13 0.50 4.22
N PHE A 220 -20.89 0.96 4.38
CA PHE A 220 -20.14 0.92 5.64
C PHE A 220 -20.04 2.30 6.28
N PHE A 221 -20.04 3.35 5.49
CA PHE A 221 -19.84 4.74 5.88
C PHE A 221 -20.92 5.61 5.23
N PRO A 222 -22.14 5.65 5.77
CA PRO A 222 -23.27 6.35 5.12
C PRO A 222 -23.00 7.82 4.77
N GLU A 223 -22.22 8.53 5.61
CA GLU A 223 -21.91 9.93 5.40
C GLU A 223 -20.80 10.19 4.38
N ILE A 224 -20.23 9.14 3.80
CA ILE A 224 -19.11 9.25 2.84
C ILE A 224 -19.49 10.03 1.57
N GLU A 225 -20.78 10.15 1.27
CA GLU A 225 -21.27 10.99 0.16
C GLU A 225 -20.87 12.46 0.31
N GLN A 226 -20.59 12.91 1.53
CA GLN A 226 -20.14 14.27 1.82
C GLN A 226 -18.63 14.44 1.59
N ALA A 227 -17.91 13.35 1.29
CA ALA A 227 -16.48 13.40 1.01
C ALA A 227 -16.19 14.24 -0.25
N LYS A 228 -15.11 15.01 -0.18
CA LYS A 228 -14.66 15.82 -1.32
C LYS A 228 -13.45 15.15 -1.95
N HIS A 229 -13.56 14.77 -3.22
CA HIS A 229 -12.43 14.31 -4.01
C HIS A 229 -11.50 15.47 -4.34
N LEU A 230 -10.23 15.36 -3.96
CA LEU A 230 -9.21 16.41 -4.15
C LEU A 230 -8.30 16.14 -5.34
N GLY A 231 -8.26 14.90 -5.79
CA GLY A 231 -7.43 14.42 -6.89
C GLY A 231 -7.04 12.96 -6.68
N SER A 232 -6.30 12.39 -7.62
CA SER A 232 -5.89 10.97 -7.52
C SER A 232 -4.44 10.77 -7.91
N MET A 233 -3.78 9.83 -7.27
CA MET A 233 -2.48 9.28 -7.70
C MET A 233 -2.69 8.03 -8.53
N TYR A 234 -1.77 7.79 -9.47
CA TYR A 234 -1.77 6.59 -10.32
C TYR A 234 -0.42 5.92 -10.26
N THR A 235 -0.43 4.62 -10.00
CA THR A 235 0.78 3.82 -9.93
C THR A 235 0.54 2.42 -10.49
N ILE A 236 1.62 1.69 -10.73
CA ILE A 236 1.53 0.29 -11.15
C ILE A 236 1.78 -0.57 -9.92
N ARG A 237 0.78 -1.32 -9.50
CA ARG A 237 0.93 -2.37 -8.50
C ARG A 237 1.43 -3.64 -9.19
N THR A 238 2.42 -4.30 -8.59
CA THR A 238 2.98 -5.56 -9.08
C THR A 238 2.78 -6.63 -8.03
N VAL A 239 2.06 -7.67 -8.38
CA VAL A 239 1.73 -8.79 -7.48
C VAL A 239 2.00 -10.13 -8.16
N LEU A 240 1.97 -11.21 -7.40
CA LEU A 240 2.01 -12.56 -7.98
C LEU A 240 0.73 -12.82 -8.77
N PRO A 241 0.83 -13.46 -9.94
CA PRO A 241 -0.35 -13.81 -10.73
C PRO A 241 -1.12 -14.96 -10.06
N TYR A 242 -2.44 -15.04 -10.34
CA TYR A 242 -3.31 -16.14 -9.91
C TYR A 242 -3.36 -16.33 -8.39
N LYS A 243 -3.40 -15.23 -7.63
CA LYS A 243 -3.46 -15.23 -6.16
C LYS A 243 -4.68 -14.48 -5.60
N GLU A 244 -5.71 -14.31 -6.40
CA GLU A 244 -6.93 -13.61 -6.01
C GLU A 244 -7.67 -14.32 -4.87
N ASP A 245 -7.68 -15.65 -4.87
CA ASP A 245 -8.39 -16.46 -3.86
C ASP A 245 -7.69 -16.45 -2.50
N THR A 246 -6.38 -16.30 -2.47
CA THR A 246 -5.56 -16.33 -1.24
C THR A 246 -5.05 -14.97 -0.81
N ASP A 247 -5.11 -13.97 -1.69
CA ASP A 247 -4.52 -12.64 -1.53
C ASP A 247 -3.05 -12.65 -1.05
N GLU A 248 -2.30 -13.70 -1.42
CA GLU A 248 -0.90 -13.86 -1.04
C GLU A 248 -0.03 -12.76 -1.62
N ARG A 249 0.65 -12.02 -0.75
CA ARG A 249 1.55 -10.92 -1.10
C ARG A 249 2.88 -11.04 -0.38
N PRO A 250 3.66 -12.10 -0.64
CA PRO A 250 4.92 -12.32 0.05
C PRO A 250 5.98 -11.29 -0.36
N THR A 251 6.96 -11.11 0.51
CA THR A 251 8.26 -10.55 0.12
C THR A 251 9.17 -11.69 -0.28
N ILE A 252 9.72 -11.64 -1.49
CA ILE A 252 10.60 -12.67 -2.05
C ILE A 252 11.95 -12.04 -2.34
N VAL A 253 13.00 -12.64 -1.79
CA VAL A 253 14.39 -12.31 -2.09
C VAL A 253 14.95 -13.43 -2.96
N ASN A 254 15.18 -13.13 -4.22
CA ASN A 254 15.72 -14.09 -5.19
C ASN A 254 17.16 -13.72 -5.55
N LYS A 255 18.09 -14.61 -5.25
CA LYS A 255 19.50 -14.45 -5.59
C LYS A 255 19.82 -15.21 -6.88
N GLN A 256 20.34 -14.50 -7.87
CA GLN A 256 20.80 -15.01 -9.14
C GLN A 256 22.25 -14.54 -9.35
N ASP A 257 23.22 -15.36 -9.04
CA ASP A 257 24.64 -15.01 -9.02
C ASP A 257 24.92 -13.77 -8.17
N ASN A 258 25.37 -12.68 -8.79
CA ASN A 258 25.61 -11.38 -8.14
C ASN A 258 24.36 -10.48 -8.08
N ASN A 259 23.24 -10.94 -8.62
CA ASN A 259 22.01 -10.16 -8.64
C ASN A 259 21.08 -10.61 -7.52
N ILE A 260 20.58 -9.66 -6.75
CA ILE A 260 19.58 -9.87 -5.71
C ILE A 260 18.31 -9.14 -6.14
N ILE A 261 17.26 -9.90 -6.45
CA ILE A 261 15.99 -9.37 -6.91
C ILE A 261 15.02 -9.35 -5.74
N LEU A 262 14.56 -8.14 -5.37
CA LEU A 262 13.61 -7.94 -4.29
C LEU A 262 12.20 -7.74 -4.87
N PHE A 263 11.34 -8.72 -4.69
CA PHE A 263 9.91 -8.59 -4.94
C PHE A 263 9.19 -8.40 -3.61
N SER A 264 8.35 -7.38 -3.53
CA SER A 264 7.43 -7.22 -2.41
C SER A 264 6.04 -6.94 -2.94
N GLY A 265 5.11 -7.80 -2.63
CA GLY A 265 3.70 -7.64 -2.96
C GLY A 265 2.99 -6.66 -2.01
N LYS A 266 3.62 -6.32 -0.87
CA LYS A 266 3.03 -5.47 0.16
C LYS A 266 4.12 -4.70 0.91
N ILE A 267 3.94 -3.39 1.06
CA ILE A 267 4.92 -2.49 1.72
C ILE A 267 5.26 -2.94 3.14
N GLY A 268 4.30 -3.43 3.91
CA GLY A 268 4.53 -3.89 5.29
C GLY A 268 5.46 -5.09 5.43
N ASN A 269 5.91 -5.68 4.33
CA ASN A 269 6.80 -6.84 4.31
C ASN A 269 8.22 -6.50 3.80
N CYS A 270 8.52 -5.23 3.57
CA CYS A 270 9.81 -4.81 3.03
C CYS A 270 10.84 -4.54 4.10
#